data_fb866e5ea3019490c93813a5a65bde78
#
_entry.id   fb866e5ea3019490c93813a5a65bde78
#
_cell.length_a   1.000
_cell.length_b   1.000
_cell.length_c   1.000
_cell.angle_alpha   90.00
_cell.angle_beta   90.00
_cell.angle_gamma   90.00
#
_symmetry.space_group_name_H-M   'P 1'
#
loop_
_entity.id
_entity.type
_entity.pdbx_description
1 polymer ?
#
loop_
_entity_poly.entity_id
_entity_poly.type
_entity_poly.pdbx_seq_one_letter_code
_entity_poly.pdbx_strand_id
1 'polypeptide(L)'
;GPTKGYDEMVYNLKPLADKNGKTLAVLHNKAGDLGVSMQYNTNQLPVLTIWKNTDTLQQGYVTGIEPGTSYAYNTKYQRPLGLVPTINSGESKNFDITYTVLSSSKEVNSAVND
;
A
#
# COMPACT_ATOMS: atom_id res chain seq x y z
N GLY A 1 -14.64 7.60 8.04
CA GLY A 1 -14.42 7.18 9.41
C GLY A 1 -15.19 5.91 9.77
N PRO A 2 -15.18 5.47 11.03
CA PRO A 2 -15.91 4.27 11.45
C PRO A 2 -17.39 4.36 11.16
N THR A 3 -17.93 3.35 10.45
CA THR A 3 -19.35 3.35 10.02
C THR A 3 -19.92 1.95 10.22
N LYS A 4 -20.89 1.83 11.13
CA LYS A 4 -21.53 0.55 11.44
C LYS A 4 -22.11 -0.12 10.19
N GLY A 5 -21.82 -1.39 10.01
CA GLY A 5 -22.33 -2.19 8.89
C GLY A 5 -21.69 -1.87 7.53
N TYR A 6 -20.57 -1.13 7.52
CA TYR A 6 -19.84 -0.88 6.29
C TYR A 6 -19.02 -2.13 5.94
N ASP A 7 -19.20 -2.64 4.73
CA ASP A 7 -18.44 -3.80 4.26
C ASP A 7 -16.97 -3.45 4.03
N GLU A 8 -16.10 -4.42 4.24
CA GLU A 8 -14.69 -4.26 3.88
C GLU A 8 -14.52 -4.07 2.38
N MET A 9 -13.55 -3.25 2.00
CA MET A 9 -13.25 -2.91 0.62
C MET A 9 -11.79 -3.19 0.30
N VAL A 10 -11.55 -3.67 -0.91
CA VAL A 10 -10.20 -3.89 -1.46
C VAL A 10 -10.05 -3.08 -2.73
N TYR A 11 -9.01 -2.26 -2.79
CA TYR A 11 -8.67 -1.46 -3.96
C TYR A 11 -7.30 -1.88 -4.48
N ASN A 12 -7.21 -2.16 -5.77
CA ASN A 12 -5.95 -2.46 -6.44
C ASN A 12 -5.55 -1.26 -7.29
N LEU A 13 -4.36 -0.76 -7.04
CA LEU A 13 -3.85 0.47 -7.63
C LEU A 13 -2.50 0.22 -8.30
N LYS A 14 -2.24 0.97 -9.35
CA LYS A 14 -0.89 1.10 -9.90
C LYS A 14 -0.34 2.44 -9.43
N PRO A 15 0.63 2.46 -8.49
CA PRO A 15 1.11 3.72 -7.95
C PRO A 15 1.88 4.54 -9.00
N LEU A 16 1.81 5.85 -8.85
CA LEU A 16 2.69 6.75 -9.58
C LEU A 16 4.10 6.65 -9.01
N ALA A 17 5.09 6.73 -9.86
CA ALA A 17 6.48 6.67 -9.46
C ALA A 17 7.31 7.71 -10.24
N ASP A 18 8.46 8.06 -9.68
CA ASP A 18 9.43 8.88 -10.39
C ASP A 18 10.14 8.08 -11.51
N LYS A 19 11.05 8.73 -12.21
CA LYS A 19 11.83 8.11 -13.31
C LYS A 19 12.67 6.91 -12.88
N ASN A 20 12.97 6.79 -11.58
CA ASN A 20 13.74 5.69 -11.00
C ASN A 20 12.85 4.59 -10.41
N GLY A 21 11.53 4.73 -10.50
CA GLY A 21 10.56 3.79 -9.93
C GLY A 21 10.22 4.03 -8.46
N LYS A 22 10.76 5.11 -7.85
CA LYS A 22 10.52 5.42 -6.44
C LYS A 22 9.11 5.96 -6.25
N THR A 23 8.40 5.42 -5.26
CA THR A 23 7.05 5.86 -4.87
C THR A 23 6.92 5.99 -3.36
N LEU A 24 5.91 6.72 -2.93
CA LEU A 24 5.61 6.99 -1.54
C LEU A 24 4.11 6.87 -1.31
N ALA A 25 3.71 6.09 -0.31
CA ALA A 25 2.35 6.05 0.20
C ALA A 25 2.33 6.70 1.59
N VAL A 26 1.34 7.52 1.85
CA VAL A 26 1.17 8.20 3.15
C VAL A 26 -0.22 7.91 3.68
N LEU A 27 -0.28 7.42 4.92
CA LEU A 27 -1.52 7.33 5.70
C LEU A 27 -1.41 8.32 6.85
N HIS A 28 -2.39 9.22 6.97
CA HIS A 28 -2.42 10.17 8.07
C HIS A 28 -3.84 10.27 8.65
N ASN A 29 -3.91 10.78 9.88
CA ASN A 29 -5.18 11.04 10.53
C ASN A 29 -5.87 12.26 9.92
N LYS A 30 -7.14 12.47 10.29
CA LYS A 30 -7.94 13.59 9.78
C LYS A 30 -7.36 14.95 10.18
N ALA A 31 -6.76 15.04 11.36
CA ALA A 31 -6.13 16.27 11.84
C ALA A 31 -4.84 16.63 11.08
N GLY A 32 -4.21 15.66 10.39
CA GLY A 32 -2.99 15.88 9.64
C GLY A 32 -1.75 16.11 10.50
N ASP A 33 -1.74 15.61 11.72
CA ASP A 33 -0.64 15.78 12.68
C ASP A 33 0.01 14.45 13.10
N LEU A 34 -0.52 13.34 12.64
CA LEU A 34 0.02 12.00 12.87
C LEU A 34 -0.16 11.16 11.61
N GLY A 35 0.87 10.43 11.24
CA GLY A 35 0.81 9.54 10.10
C GLY A 35 1.97 8.57 10.01
N VAL A 36 1.97 7.81 8.93
CA VAL A 36 3.08 6.95 8.54
C VAL A 36 3.28 7.04 7.04
N SER A 37 4.51 7.09 6.61
CA SER A 37 4.86 6.96 5.20
C SER A 37 5.52 5.62 4.92
N MET A 38 5.29 5.13 3.71
CA MET A 38 5.89 3.91 3.19
C MET A 38 6.52 4.23 1.84
N GLN A 39 7.84 4.12 1.76
CA GLN A 39 8.62 4.37 0.54
C GLN A 39 9.16 3.05 0.00
N TYR A 40 8.98 2.82 -1.29
CA TYR A 40 9.46 1.62 -1.96
C TYR A 40 9.68 1.88 -3.46
N ASN A 41 10.14 0.85 -4.17
CA ASN A 41 10.39 0.93 -5.60
C ASN A 41 9.36 0.11 -6.38
N THR A 42 8.68 0.73 -7.33
CA THR A 42 7.68 0.08 -8.17
C THR A 42 8.27 -0.95 -9.14
N ASN A 43 9.58 -0.94 -9.37
CA ASN A 43 10.26 -2.00 -10.12
C ASN A 43 10.34 -3.30 -9.32
N GLN A 44 10.35 -3.20 -7.98
CA GLN A 44 10.29 -4.36 -7.09
C GLN A 44 8.84 -4.76 -6.78
N LEU A 45 7.99 -3.77 -6.47
CA LEU A 45 6.60 -3.94 -6.03
C LEU A 45 5.68 -3.06 -6.90
N PRO A 46 5.27 -3.55 -8.09
CA PRO A 46 4.61 -2.71 -9.08
C PRO A 46 3.16 -2.38 -8.78
N VAL A 47 2.52 -3.08 -7.84
CA VAL A 47 1.10 -2.88 -7.51
C VAL A 47 0.92 -2.52 -6.05
N LEU A 48 -0.13 -1.77 -5.75
CA LEU A 48 -0.51 -1.40 -4.40
C LEU A 48 -1.94 -1.82 -4.14
N THR A 49 -2.14 -2.61 -3.13
CA THR A 49 -3.47 -2.97 -2.64
C THR A 49 -3.77 -2.17 -1.38
N ILE A 50 -4.92 -1.53 -1.34
CA ILE A 50 -5.48 -0.88 -0.14
C ILE A 50 -6.66 -1.72 0.32
N TRP A 51 -6.56 -2.25 1.52
CA TRP A 51 -7.65 -2.92 2.21
C TRP A 51 -8.21 -2.01 3.29
N LYS A 52 -9.52 -1.84 3.27
CA LYS A 52 -10.23 -1.03 4.27
C LYS A 52 -11.27 -1.88 4.98
N ASN A 53 -11.13 -1.98 6.28
CA ASN A 53 -12.19 -2.41 7.17
C ASN A 53 -12.61 -1.20 8.01
N THR A 54 -13.68 -0.55 7.60
CA THR A 54 -14.12 0.73 8.16
C THR A 54 -15.44 0.62 8.93
N ASP A 55 -15.72 -0.54 9.50
CA ASP A 55 -16.83 -0.75 10.42
C ASP A 55 -16.60 0.04 11.74
N THR A 56 -17.21 -0.34 12.84
CA THR A 56 -17.00 0.34 14.12
C THR A 56 -15.61 0.05 14.69
N LEU A 57 -15.16 0.90 15.60
CA LEU A 57 -13.90 0.67 16.33
C LEU A 57 -13.91 -0.64 17.12
N GLN A 58 -15.08 -1.07 17.58
CA GLN A 58 -15.24 -2.33 18.33
C GLN A 58 -15.11 -3.56 17.44
N GLN A 59 -15.49 -3.45 16.19
CA GLN A 59 -15.41 -4.54 15.21
C GLN A 59 -14.12 -4.53 14.40
N GLY A 60 -13.28 -3.56 14.62
CA GLY A 60 -11.99 -3.42 13.98
C GLY A 60 -12.03 -2.38 12.84
N TYR A 61 -11.53 -1.19 13.13
CA TYR A 61 -11.32 -0.12 12.15
C TYR A 61 -9.85 -0.12 11.75
N VAL A 62 -9.56 -0.63 10.56
CA VAL A 62 -8.18 -0.83 10.11
C VAL A 62 -8.05 -0.59 8.60
N THR A 63 -6.88 -0.14 8.20
CA THR A 63 -6.50 0.00 6.79
C THR A 63 -5.18 -0.72 6.56
N GLY A 64 -5.15 -1.60 5.55
CA GLY A 64 -3.93 -2.20 5.04
C GLY A 64 -3.40 -1.43 3.84
N ILE A 65 -2.10 -1.12 3.85
CA ILE A 65 -1.38 -0.56 2.71
C ILE A 65 -0.38 -1.61 2.27
N GLU A 66 -0.64 -2.26 1.15
CA GLU A 66 -0.03 -3.53 0.79
C GLU A 66 0.61 -3.48 -0.59
N PRO A 67 1.86 -2.99 -0.69
CA PRO A 67 2.61 -3.10 -1.94
C PRO A 67 2.88 -4.57 -2.25
N GLY A 68 2.75 -4.94 -3.51
CA GLY A 68 2.85 -6.33 -3.94
C GLY A 68 3.42 -6.51 -5.33
N THR A 69 3.75 -7.76 -5.63
CA THR A 69 4.25 -8.17 -6.95
C THR A 69 3.14 -8.48 -7.93
N SER A 70 1.92 -8.73 -7.43
CA SER A 70 0.73 -9.00 -8.23
C SER A 70 -0.50 -8.40 -7.56
N TYR A 71 -1.59 -8.27 -8.31
CA TYR A 71 -2.87 -7.82 -7.76
C TYR A 71 -3.45 -8.80 -6.76
N ALA A 72 -4.23 -8.31 -5.80
CA ALA A 72 -4.93 -9.11 -4.81
C ALA A 72 -6.18 -9.80 -5.41
N TYR A 73 -5.98 -10.56 -6.47
CA TYR A 73 -6.98 -11.40 -7.12
C TYR A 73 -6.53 -12.86 -7.12
N ASN A 74 -7.46 -13.76 -7.38
CA ASN A 74 -7.14 -15.18 -7.47
C ASN A 74 -6.09 -15.43 -8.58
N THR A 75 -4.99 -16.07 -8.22
CA THR A 75 -3.86 -16.35 -9.12
C THR A 75 -4.26 -17.22 -10.31
N LYS A 76 -5.29 -18.05 -10.17
CA LYS A 76 -5.84 -18.87 -11.26
C LYS A 76 -6.24 -18.01 -12.47
N TYR A 77 -6.77 -16.81 -12.22
CA TYR A 77 -7.18 -15.90 -13.29
C TYR A 77 -6.03 -15.00 -13.78
N GLN A 78 -5.07 -14.73 -12.93
CA GLN A 78 -3.95 -13.85 -13.26
C GLN A 78 -2.83 -14.54 -14.03
N ARG A 79 -2.58 -15.83 -13.77
CA ARG A 79 -1.51 -16.59 -14.45
C ARG A 79 -1.62 -16.59 -15.96
N PRO A 80 -2.79 -16.87 -16.58
CA PRO A 80 -2.91 -16.83 -18.04
C PRO A 80 -2.65 -15.45 -18.65
N LEU A 81 -2.80 -14.39 -17.86
CA LEU A 81 -2.57 -13.01 -18.28
C LEU A 81 -1.12 -12.54 -18.07
N GLY A 82 -0.24 -13.41 -17.57
CA GLY A 82 1.14 -13.05 -17.28
C GLY A 82 1.31 -12.09 -16.09
N LEU A 83 0.32 -11.98 -15.21
CA LEU A 83 0.30 -11.04 -14.08
C LEU A 83 0.86 -11.63 -12.79
N VAL A 84 1.28 -12.88 -12.80
CA VAL A 84 1.89 -13.55 -11.64
C VAL A 84 3.38 -13.71 -11.92
N PRO A 85 4.25 -12.92 -11.29
CA PRO A 85 5.69 -13.07 -11.46
C PRO A 85 6.17 -14.41 -10.90
N THR A 86 7.21 -14.92 -11.48
CA THR A 86 7.85 -16.18 -11.07
C THR A 86 9.31 -15.94 -10.73
N ILE A 87 9.86 -16.83 -9.93
CA ILE A 87 11.26 -16.90 -9.59
C ILE A 87 11.77 -18.30 -9.89
N ASN A 88 12.92 -18.41 -10.54
CA ASN A 88 13.53 -19.68 -10.88
C ASN A 88 14.21 -20.31 -9.66
N SER A 89 14.41 -21.63 -9.72
CA SER A 89 15.14 -22.34 -8.68
C SER A 89 16.53 -21.73 -8.47
N GLY A 90 16.88 -21.42 -7.23
CA GLY A 90 18.15 -20.82 -6.87
C GLY A 90 18.22 -19.29 -7.05
N GLU A 91 17.21 -18.66 -7.64
CA GLU A 91 17.13 -17.21 -7.71
C GLU A 91 16.57 -16.59 -6.43
N SER A 92 16.94 -15.33 -6.18
CA SER A 92 16.41 -14.52 -5.09
C SER A 92 15.91 -13.18 -5.60
N LYS A 93 14.86 -12.66 -4.99
CA LYS A 93 14.39 -11.29 -5.18
C LYS A 93 14.45 -10.55 -3.87
N ASN A 94 14.90 -9.29 -3.92
CA ASN A 94 14.98 -8.42 -2.76
C ASN A 94 13.91 -7.33 -2.86
N PHE A 95 13.30 -7.02 -1.72
CA PHE A 95 12.30 -5.98 -1.61
C PHE A 95 12.71 -5.04 -0.47
N ASP A 96 12.77 -3.75 -0.77
CA ASP A 96 13.15 -2.72 0.20
C ASP A 96 11.97 -1.80 0.45
N ILE A 97 11.53 -1.72 1.69
CA ILE A 97 10.45 -0.84 2.12
C ILE A 97 10.95 -0.03 3.31
N THR A 98 10.81 1.28 3.23
CA THR A 98 11.15 2.20 4.32
C THR A 98 9.87 2.77 4.92
N TYR A 99 9.68 2.55 6.22
CA TYR A 99 8.59 3.13 6.99
C TYR A 99 9.10 4.32 7.78
N THR A 100 8.34 5.42 7.78
CA THR A 100 8.65 6.60 8.58
C THR A 100 7.42 7.01 9.38
N VAL A 101 7.57 7.13 10.69
CA VAL A 101 6.53 7.68 11.56
C VAL A 101 6.54 9.20 11.42
N LEU A 102 5.37 9.78 11.17
CA LEU A 102 5.16 11.22 11.01
C LEU A 102 4.42 11.72 12.25
N SER A 103 5.09 12.46 13.11
CA SER A 103 4.61 12.83 14.45
C SER A 103 4.25 14.30 14.61
N SER A 104 4.23 15.06 13.51
CA SER A 104 3.85 16.46 13.50
C SER A 104 3.15 16.84 12.19
N SER A 105 2.38 17.93 12.22
CA SER A 105 1.74 18.48 11.01
C SER A 105 2.76 18.86 9.95
N LYS A 106 3.92 19.35 10.35
CA LYS A 106 5.02 19.69 9.44
C LYS A 106 5.53 18.45 8.69
N GLU A 107 5.77 17.36 9.41
CA GLU A 107 6.22 16.10 8.82
C GLU A 107 5.18 15.50 7.88
N VAL A 108 3.91 15.49 8.30
CA VAL A 108 2.80 15.00 7.47
C VAL A 108 2.68 15.80 6.18
N ASN A 109 2.66 17.13 6.28
CA ASN A 109 2.57 18.02 5.11
C ASN A 109 3.76 17.85 4.16
N SER A 110 4.95 17.70 4.69
CA SER A 110 6.15 17.44 3.88
C SER A 110 6.04 16.14 3.12
N ALA A 111 5.58 15.07 3.76
CA ALA A 111 5.42 13.77 3.12
C ALA A 111 4.31 13.78 2.05
N VAL A 112 3.18 14.42 2.31
CA VAL A 112 2.04 14.51 1.37
C VAL A 112 2.38 15.32 0.13
N ASN A 113 3.21 16.35 0.26
CA ASN A 113 3.61 17.23 -0.85
C ASN A 113 4.89 16.79 -1.59
N ASP A 114 5.45 15.67 -1.20
CA ASP A 114 6.70 15.13 -1.76
C ASP A 114 6.52 14.38 -3.10
#